data_a79f902fd715a5bc87a4fa2f619017d1
#
_entry.id   a79f902fd715a5bc87a4fa2f619017d1
#
_cell.length_a   1.000
_cell.length_b   1.000
_cell.length_c   1.000
_cell.angle_alpha   90.00
_cell.angle_beta   90.00
_cell.angle_gamma   90.00
#
_symmetry.space_group_name_H-M   'P 1'
#
loop_
_entity.id
_entity.type
_entity.pdbx_description
1 polymer ?
#
loop_
_entity_poly.entity_id
_entity_poly.type
_entity_poly.pdbx_seq_one_letter_code
_entity_poly.pdbx_strand_id
1 'polypeptide(L)'
;MKKNKANHKTGGQAAMKSVRIQFEHVAATTISIIGTFNHWRHDATPMTGVGEGSWFKELWLPPGVYEYQLLVDGRWIADPRAAKTAPNPFGEVNSVLKVS
;
A
#
# COMPACT_ATOMS: atom_id res chain seq x y z
N MET A 1 -21.38 28.16 -8.72
CA MET A 1 -21.11 27.96 -8.38
C MET A 1 -20.74 27.51 -7.83
N LYS A 2 -20.63 27.45 -8.04
CA LYS A 2 -20.16 27.14 -7.67
C LYS A 2 -19.69 26.52 -7.05
N LYS A 3 -19.52 26.48 -7.14
CA LYS A 3 -18.97 26.03 -6.64
C LYS A 3 -18.68 25.41 -5.91
N ASN A 4 -18.56 25.40 -6.08
CA ASN A 4 -18.17 24.95 -5.40
C ASN A 4 -17.98 24.34 -4.79
N LYS A 5 -17.97 24.29 -5.15
CA LYS A 5 -17.63 23.85 -4.66
C LYS A 5 -17.43 23.16 -3.87
N ALA A 6 -17.39 23.23 -4.14
CA ALA A 6 -17.00 22.71 -3.55
C ALA A 6 -16.83 22.11 -2.67
N ASN A 7 -16.84 22.19 -2.87
CA ASN A 7 -16.56 21.85 -2.15
C ASN A 7 -16.61 21.32 -1.33
N HIS A 8 -16.64 21.18 -1.67
CA HIS A 8 -16.52 20.78 -1.02
C HIS A 8 -16.49 20.14 -0.25
N LYS A 9 -16.46 20.08 -0.40
CA LYS A 9 -16.24 19.68 0.22
C LYS A 9 -16.39 19.17 0.97
N THR A 10 -16.35 19.15 0.72
CA THR A 10 -16.36 18.77 1.47
C THR A 10 -16.62 18.27 2.37
N GLY A 11 -16.67 18.70 2.21
CA GLY A 11 -16.97 18.43 3.57
C GLY A 11 -16.56 17.08 4.08
N GLY A 12 -16.83 16.44 4.72
CA GLY A 12 -16.44 15.17 5.26
C GLY A 12 -15.37 14.42 4.47
N GLN A 13 -14.90 15.02 3.45
CA GLN A 13 -13.84 14.45 2.63
C GLN A 13 -12.51 14.53 3.33
N ALA A 14 -11.97 13.38 3.70
CA ALA A 14 -10.62 13.35 4.23
C ALA A 14 -9.64 13.64 3.10
N ALA A 15 -8.62 14.42 3.39
CA ALA A 15 -7.56 14.66 2.43
C ALA A 15 -6.78 13.37 2.18
N MET A 16 -6.45 13.10 0.93
CA MET A 16 -5.60 11.97 0.58
C MET A 16 -4.18 12.28 1.02
N LYS A 17 -3.51 11.28 1.56
CA LYS A 17 -2.14 11.37 2.02
C LYS A 17 -1.24 10.53 1.15
N SER A 18 -0.05 11.03 0.87
CA SER A 18 0.95 10.29 0.14
C SER A 18 1.70 9.38 1.11
N VAL A 19 1.79 8.11 0.77
CA VAL A 19 2.53 7.12 1.55
C VAL A 19 3.44 6.38 0.60
N ARG A 20 4.72 6.27 0.95
CA ARG A 20 5.69 5.57 0.12
C ARG A 20 6.04 4.24 0.76
N ILE A 21 5.83 3.16 0.00
CA ILE A 21 6.27 1.82 0.38
C ILE A 21 7.56 1.54 -0.37
N GLN A 22 8.60 1.11 0.34
CA GLN A 22 9.89 0.76 -0.24
C GLN A 22 10.27 -0.65 0.17
N PHE A 23 10.92 -1.36 -0.74
CA PHE A 23 11.35 -2.73 -0.49
C PHE A 23 12.64 -2.98 -1.25
N GLU A 24 13.53 -3.78 -0.67
CA GLU A 24 14.81 -4.12 -1.27
C GLU A 24 14.81 -5.59 -1.63
N HIS A 25 15.09 -5.90 -2.90
CA HIS A 25 15.19 -7.27 -3.36
C HIS A 25 15.96 -7.31 -4.67
N VAL A 26 17.19 -7.78 -4.63
CA VAL A 26 18.09 -7.69 -5.79
C VAL A 26 17.71 -8.66 -6.91
N ALA A 27 16.99 -9.73 -6.60
CA ALA A 27 16.69 -10.79 -7.57
C ALA A 27 15.25 -10.77 -8.08
N ALA A 28 14.38 -9.91 -7.53
CA ALA A 28 12.98 -9.92 -7.89
C ALA A 28 12.76 -9.41 -9.31
N THR A 29 11.81 -10.02 -10.02
CA THR A 29 11.37 -9.58 -11.33
C THR A 29 10.11 -8.73 -11.21
N THR A 30 9.17 -9.13 -10.34
CA THR A 30 7.92 -8.40 -10.14
C THR A 30 7.60 -8.34 -8.67
N ILE A 31 7.13 -7.18 -8.22
CA ILE A 31 6.65 -7.00 -6.85
C ILE A 31 5.36 -6.19 -6.93
N SER A 32 4.32 -6.66 -6.23
CA SER A 32 3.05 -5.93 -6.13
C SER A 32 2.67 -5.80 -4.66
N ILE A 33 1.95 -4.72 -4.35
CA ILE A 33 1.39 -4.51 -3.02
C ILE A 33 -0.07 -4.90 -3.07
N ILE A 34 -0.48 -5.81 -2.17
CA ILE A 34 -1.83 -6.36 -2.18
C ILE A 34 -2.40 -6.20 -0.79
N GLY A 35 -3.50 -5.47 -0.70
CA GLY A 35 -4.06 -5.17 0.59
C GLY A 35 -5.49 -4.67 0.55
N THR A 36 -5.95 -4.21 1.70
CA THR A 36 -7.32 -3.74 1.86
C THR A 36 -7.63 -2.53 0.98
N PHE A 37 -6.63 -1.72 0.66
CA PHE A 37 -6.84 -0.52 -0.16
C PHE A 37 -7.06 -0.84 -1.63
N ASN A 38 -6.81 -2.06 -2.10
CA ASN A 38 -7.09 -2.45 -3.49
C ASN A 38 -7.91 -3.74 -3.57
N HIS A 39 -8.62 -4.07 -2.49
CA HIS A 39 -9.49 -5.25 -2.41
C HIS A 39 -8.74 -6.55 -2.64
N TRP A 40 -7.46 -6.60 -2.22
CA TRP A 40 -6.59 -7.78 -2.33
C TRP A 40 -6.40 -8.25 -3.77
N ARG A 41 -6.47 -7.34 -4.73
CA ARG A 41 -6.28 -7.68 -6.14
C ARG A 41 -4.80 -7.76 -6.48
N HIS A 42 -4.43 -8.86 -7.11
CA HIS A 42 -3.02 -9.18 -7.37
C HIS A 42 -2.38 -8.29 -8.45
N ASP A 43 -3.18 -7.65 -9.28
CA ASP A 43 -2.69 -6.87 -10.41
C ASP A 43 -2.89 -5.37 -10.26
N ALA A 44 -3.36 -4.92 -9.09
CA ALA A 44 -3.81 -3.54 -8.98
C ALA A 44 -2.70 -2.54 -8.65
N THR A 45 -1.64 -2.96 -7.94
CA THR A 45 -0.66 -2.01 -7.41
C THR A 45 0.76 -2.56 -7.54
N PRO A 46 1.30 -2.59 -8.76
CA PRO A 46 2.69 -3.02 -8.93
C PRO A 46 3.67 -1.98 -8.39
N MET A 47 4.76 -2.44 -7.82
CA MET A 47 5.88 -1.58 -7.44
C MET A 47 6.78 -1.33 -8.63
N THR A 48 7.51 -0.23 -8.59
CA THR A 48 8.47 0.16 -9.61
C THR A 48 9.88 -0.14 -9.14
N GLY A 49 10.62 -0.89 -9.94
CA GLY A 49 12.04 -1.10 -9.69
C GLY A 49 12.84 0.07 -10.24
N VAL A 50 13.77 0.57 -9.42
CA VAL A 50 14.58 1.74 -9.79
C VAL A 50 16.07 1.41 -9.87
N GLY A 51 16.40 0.12 -9.90
CA GLY A 51 17.79 -0.32 -10.02
C GLY A 51 18.39 -0.70 -8.69
N GLU A 52 19.41 -1.55 -8.75
CA GLU A 52 20.20 -1.98 -7.59
C GLU A 52 19.36 -2.64 -6.50
N GLY A 53 18.27 -3.29 -6.90
CA GLY A 53 17.41 -4.00 -5.95
C GLY A 53 16.42 -3.13 -5.21
N SER A 54 16.31 -1.86 -5.54
CA SER A 54 15.36 -0.96 -4.88
C SER A 54 14.04 -0.92 -5.62
N TRP A 55 12.96 -1.03 -4.86
CA TRP A 55 11.59 -0.99 -5.37
C TRP A 55 10.79 -0.02 -4.55
N PHE A 56 9.85 0.69 -5.17
CA PHE A 56 8.99 1.60 -4.44
C PHE A 56 7.62 1.71 -5.11
N LYS A 57 6.68 2.23 -4.32
CA LYS A 57 5.37 2.64 -4.81
C LYS A 57 4.86 3.75 -3.91
N GLU A 58 4.36 4.80 -4.52
CA GLU A 58 3.67 5.85 -3.79
C GLU A 58 2.18 5.61 -3.85
N LEU A 59 1.54 5.59 -2.69
CA LEU A 59 0.10 5.39 -2.55
C LEU A 59 -0.53 6.69 -2.07
N TRP A 60 -1.70 6.98 -2.57
CA TRP A 60 -2.50 8.11 -2.09
C TRP A 60 -3.73 7.53 -1.42
N LEU A 61 -3.81 7.67 -0.09
CA LEU A 61 -4.83 7.02 0.71
C LEU A 61 -5.45 8.01 1.69
N PRO A 62 -6.77 7.90 1.93
CA PRO A 62 -7.37 8.66 3.03
C PRO A 62 -6.84 8.17 4.37
N PRO A 63 -6.95 8.97 5.44
CA PRO A 63 -6.59 8.51 6.78
C PRO A 63 -7.33 7.22 7.12
N GLY A 64 -6.62 6.30 7.75
CA GLY A 64 -7.17 4.99 8.09
C GLY A 64 -6.09 4.00 8.39
N VAL A 65 -6.52 2.77 8.68
CA VAL A 65 -5.62 1.65 8.95
C VAL A 65 -5.82 0.61 7.85
N TYR A 66 -4.72 0.21 7.23
CA TYR A 66 -4.75 -0.70 6.09
C TYR A 66 -3.86 -1.89 6.38
N GLU A 67 -4.24 -3.05 5.86
CA GLU A 67 -3.43 -4.26 5.94
C GLU A 67 -3.01 -4.67 4.54
N TYR A 68 -1.80 -5.16 4.41
CA TYR A 68 -1.26 -5.51 3.10
C TYR A 68 -0.15 -6.56 3.23
N GLN A 69 0.17 -7.15 2.10
CA GLN A 69 1.36 -7.98 1.93
C GLN A 69 2.01 -7.62 0.61
N LEU A 70 3.26 -8.03 0.45
CA LEU A 70 3.98 -7.91 -0.81
C LEU A 70 3.91 -9.26 -1.52
N LEU A 71 3.64 -9.23 -2.81
CA LEU A 71 3.68 -10.42 -3.66
C LEU A 71 4.94 -10.30 -4.52
N VAL A 72 5.97 -11.08 -4.20
CA VAL A 72 7.30 -10.99 -4.80
C VAL A 72 7.51 -12.23 -5.65
N ASP A 73 7.46 -12.08 -6.97
CA ASP A 73 7.60 -13.20 -7.91
C ASP A 73 6.70 -14.37 -7.52
N GLY A 74 5.45 -14.08 -7.16
CA GLY A 74 4.47 -15.10 -6.78
C GLY A 74 4.55 -15.57 -5.33
N ARG A 75 5.42 -15.00 -4.51
CA ARG A 75 5.55 -15.36 -3.10
C ARG A 75 5.03 -14.24 -2.21
N TRP A 76 4.27 -14.62 -1.19
CA TRP A 76 3.75 -13.67 -0.21
C TRP A 76 4.81 -13.36 0.83
N ILE A 77 5.13 -12.09 1.01
CA ILE A 77 6.15 -11.64 1.95
C ILE A 77 5.57 -10.47 2.76
N ALA A 78 5.72 -10.53 4.07
CA ALA A 78 5.42 -9.39 4.92
C ALA A 78 6.46 -8.30 4.67
N ASP A 79 6.01 -7.03 4.73
CA ASP A 79 6.90 -5.90 4.54
C ASP A 79 7.79 -5.76 5.79
N PRO A 80 9.11 -5.94 5.66
CA PRO A 80 9.99 -5.86 6.83
C PRO A 80 10.09 -4.46 7.42
N ARG A 81 9.65 -3.44 6.68
CA ARG A 81 9.68 -2.06 7.16
C ARG A 81 8.38 -1.63 7.82
N ALA A 82 7.36 -2.50 7.85
CA ALA A 82 6.09 -2.16 8.48
C ALA A 82 6.29 -2.04 9.99
N ALA A 83 5.75 -0.98 10.58
CA ALA A 83 5.87 -0.75 12.01
C ALA A 83 5.05 -1.75 12.83
N LYS A 84 3.98 -2.29 12.25
CA LYS A 84 3.09 -3.20 12.93
C LYS A 84 2.65 -4.32 12.01
N THR A 85 2.23 -5.43 12.60
CA THR A 85 1.63 -6.55 11.89
C THR A 85 0.32 -6.93 12.55
N ALA A 86 -0.52 -7.63 11.80
CA ALA A 86 -1.78 -8.16 12.29
C ALA A 86 -1.91 -9.61 11.81
N PRO A 87 -2.41 -10.52 12.66
CA PRO A 87 -2.60 -11.91 12.21
C PRO A 87 -3.67 -11.98 11.13
N ASN A 88 -3.52 -12.94 10.22
CA ASN A 88 -4.51 -13.18 9.20
C ASN A 88 -5.10 -14.58 9.35
N PRO A 89 -6.21 -14.91 8.65
CA PRO A 89 -6.88 -16.21 8.83
C PRO A 89 -6.06 -17.41 8.40
N PHE A 90 -4.95 -17.21 7.72
CA PHE A 90 -4.14 -18.31 7.19
C PHE A 90 -2.95 -18.65 8.07
N GLY A 91 -2.91 -18.12 9.30
CA GLY A 91 -1.81 -18.42 10.22
C GLY A 91 -0.55 -17.60 10.00
N GLU A 92 -0.64 -16.55 9.18
CA GLU A 92 0.47 -15.65 8.90
C GLU A 92 0.13 -14.25 9.40
N VAL A 93 0.91 -13.27 9.02
CA VAL A 93 0.66 -11.89 9.41
C VAL A 93 0.57 -11.00 8.18
N ASN A 94 -0.28 -9.99 8.27
CA ASN A 94 -0.29 -8.90 7.32
C ASN A 94 0.52 -7.74 7.90
N SER A 95 1.10 -6.96 7.04
CA SER A 95 1.72 -5.69 7.43
C SER A 95 0.63 -4.65 7.63
N VAL A 96 0.83 -3.75 8.57
CA VAL A 96 -0.18 -2.73 8.89
C VAL A 96 0.39 -1.37 8.56
N LEU A 97 -0.40 -0.58 7.83
CA LEU A 97 -0.10 0.79 7.45
C LEU A 97 -1.14 1.69 8.08
N LYS A 98 -0.68 2.64 8.90
CA LYS A 98 -1.57 3.63 9.48
C LYS A 98 -1.32 4.97 8.79
N VAL A 99 -2.39 5.54 8.24
CA VAL A 99 -2.37 6.84 7.59
C VAL A 99 -3.13 7.81 8.49
N SER A 100 -2.44 8.86 8.93
CA SER A 100 -3.00 9.82 9.90
C SER A 100 -3.76 10.96 9.25
#